data_231b02ecc6623a3d062da91da510881b
#
_entry.id   231b02ecc6623a3d062da91da510881b
#
_cell.length_a   1.000
_cell.length_b   1.000
_cell.length_c   1.000
_cell.angle_alpha   90.00
_cell.angle_beta   90.00
_cell.angle_gamma   90.00
#
_symmetry.space_group_name_H-M   'P 1'
#
loop_
_entity.id
_entity.type
_entity.pdbx_description
1 polymer ?
#
loop_
_entity_poly.entity_id
_entity_poly.type
_entity_poly.pdbx_seq_one_letter_code
_entity_poly.pdbx_strand_id
1 'polypeptide(L)'
;MAGRIPPFTMDDFKLSPEKRAEICDGLTERQTFMVNQWMDLHDKLNVGDWSGFDEFMDKSKMTYDNPNRPDLGTFEEWSTSPIALYKTFPPSVYRTLKAWGKGDDEICVLCHHHGKHTGGPYMGVQPTGNQLDVLWFSWIKFEGDKIVHIYSISDVLSMLIDLEVMEALQPVDPYK
;
A
#
# COMPACT_ATOMS: atom_id res chain seq x y z
N MET A 1 20.61 -7.00 -0.20
CA MET A 1 19.68 -8.14 0.06
C MET A 1 18.79 -8.32 -1.16
N ALA A 2 19.21 -9.16 -2.11
CA ALA A 2 18.37 -9.50 -3.27
C ALA A 2 17.31 -10.50 -2.81
N GLY A 3 16.02 -10.24 -3.07
CA GLY A 3 15.02 -11.27 -3.08
C GLY A 3 13.78 -11.13 -2.20
N ARG A 4 13.54 -10.00 -1.53
CA ARG A 4 12.32 -9.85 -0.70
C ARG A 4 11.13 -9.24 -1.44
N ILE A 5 11.38 -8.31 -2.36
CA ILE A 5 10.33 -7.64 -3.13
C ILE A 5 10.55 -7.96 -4.61
N PRO A 6 9.52 -8.39 -5.35
CA PRO A 6 9.63 -8.57 -6.79
C PRO A 6 10.10 -7.27 -7.46
N PRO A 7 10.97 -7.32 -8.46
CA PRO A 7 11.46 -6.13 -9.13
C PRO A 7 10.30 -5.33 -9.71
N PHE A 8 10.36 -4.00 -9.55
CA PHE A 8 9.41 -3.09 -10.15
C PHE A 8 9.63 -3.03 -11.67
N THR A 9 8.53 -3.04 -12.42
CA THR A 9 8.51 -2.85 -13.87
C THR A 9 7.46 -1.81 -14.26
N MET A 10 7.52 -1.26 -15.46
CA MET A 10 6.50 -0.32 -15.94
C MET A 10 5.11 -0.94 -16.06
N ASP A 11 5.03 -2.26 -16.21
CA ASP A 11 3.77 -3.01 -16.23
C ASP A 11 3.07 -3.02 -14.86
N ASP A 12 3.79 -2.68 -13.80
CA ASP A 12 3.25 -2.61 -12.44
C ASP A 12 2.37 -1.37 -12.19
N PHE A 13 2.35 -0.39 -13.09
CA PHE A 13 1.42 0.75 -13.00
C PHE A 13 -0.03 0.34 -13.08
N LYS A 14 -0.32 -0.74 -13.82
CA LYS A 14 -1.64 -1.37 -13.88
C LYS A 14 -1.46 -2.87 -14.06
N LEU A 15 -1.97 -3.64 -13.11
CA LEU A 15 -1.89 -5.09 -13.17
C LEU A 15 -2.69 -5.64 -14.36
N SER A 16 -2.08 -6.55 -15.12
CA SER A 16 -2.78 -7.24 -16.22
C SER A 16 -3.92 -8.11 -15.71
N PRO A 17 -4.95 -8.42 -16.54
CA PRO A 17 -6.03 -9.32 -16.15
C PRO A 17 -5.53 -10.69 -15.65
N GLU A 18 -4.48 -11.23 -16.27
CA GLU A 18 -3.88 -12.52 -15.90
C GLU A 18 -3.25 -12.43 -14.50
N LYS A 19 -2.53 -11.33 -14.21
CA LYS A 19 -1.92 -11.12 -12.89
C LYS A 19 -2.97 -10.90 -11.81
N ARG A 20 -4.04 -10.20 -12.10
CA ARG A 20 -5.19 -10.05 -11.19
C ARG A 20 -5.85 -11.40 -10.91
N ALA A 21 -6.03 -12.24 -11.93
CA ALA A 21 -6.58 -13.59 -11.77
C ALA A 21 -5.67 -14.47 -10.88
N GLU A 22 -4.34 -14.38 -11.06
CA GLU A 22 -3.36 -15.08 -10.20
C GLU A 22 -3.47 -14.63 -8.73
N ILE A 23 -3.61 -13.32 -8.48
CA ILE A 23 -3.75 -12.78 -7.11
C ILE A 23 -5.05 -13.25 -6.46
N CYS A 24 -6.11 -13.43 -7.26
CA CYS A 24 -7.44 -13.84 -6.79
C CYS A 24 -7.62 -15.38 -6.78
N ASP A 25 -6.62 -16.16 -7.16
CA ASP A 25 -6.73 -17.61 -7.19
C ASP A 25 -7.10 -18.19 -5.83
N GLY A 26 -8.11 -19.07 -5.80
CA GLY A 26 -8.64 -19.69 -4.60
C GLY A 26 -9.58 -18.82 -3.75
N LEU A 27 -9.89 -17.58 -4.17
CA LEU A 27 -10.88 -16.72 -3.50
C LEU A 27 -12.30 -17.05 -3.99
N THR A 28 -13.31 -16.78 -3.14
CA THR A 28 -14.72 -16.80 -3.57
C THR A 28 -15.02 -15.65 -4.54
N GLU A 29 -16.15 -15.70 -5.24
CA GLU A 29 -16.58 -14.60 -6.13
C GLU A 29 -16.68 -13.26 -5.38
N ARG A 30 -17.24 -13.26 -4.18
CA ARG A 30 -17.34 -12.07 -3.34
C ARG A 30 -15.98 -11.54 -2.91
N GLN A 31 -15.07 -12.40 -2.51
CA GLN A 31 -13.71 -12.01 -2.13
C GLN A 31 -12.92 -11.48 -3.33
N THR A 32 -13.07 -12.12 -4.49
CA THR A 32 -12.49 -11.65 -5.76
C THR A 32 -12.99 -10.27 -6.13
N PHE A 33 -14.30 -10.01 -5.97
CA PHE A 33 -14.86 -8.68 -6.16
C PHE A 33 -14.20 -7.64 -5.25
N MET A 34 -14.11 -7.91 -3.94
CA MET A 34 -13.49 -6.99 -2.97
C MET A 34 -12.01 -6.71 -3.28
N VAL A 35 -11.24 -7.75 -3.65
CA VAL A 35 -9.83 -7.61 -4.04
C VAL A 35 -9.70 -6.79 -5.33
N ASN A 36 -10.57 -6.97 -6.32
CA ASN A 36 -10.57 -6.15 -7.51
C ASN A 36 -10.89 -4.69 -7.22
N GLN A 37 -11.87 -4.39 -6.36
CA GLN A 37 -12.16 -3.03 -5.90
C GLN A 37 -10.92 -2.35 -5.28
N TRP A 38 -10.17 -3.09 -4.46
CA TRP A 38 -8.92 -2.62 -3.88
C TRP A 38 -7.84 -2.33 -4.93
N MET A 39 -7.68 -3.23 -5.92
CA MET A 39 -6.73 -3.02 -7.01
C MET A 39 -7.15 -1.85 -7.92
N ASP A 40 -8.45 -1.69 -8.19
CA ASP A 40 -8.98 -0.57 -8.98
C ASP A 40 -8.78 0.77 -8.27
N LEU A 41 -8.92 0.81 -6.94
CA LEU A 41 -8.55 1.98 -6.15
C LEU A 41 -7.07 2.33 -6.37
N HIS A 42 -6.16 1.36 -6.27
CA HIS A 42 -4.74 1.59 -6.47
C HIS A 42 -4.41 2.03 -7.91
N ASP A 43 -5.06 1.46 -8.92
CA ASP A 43 -4.89 1.89 -10.32
C ASP A 43 -5.21 3.38 -10.48
N LYS A 44 -6.26 3.88 -9.80
CA LYS A 44 -6.58 5.31 -9.79
C LYS A 44 -5.54 6.14 -9.01
N LEU A 45 -5.15 5.69 -7.81
CA LEU A 45 -4.15 6.40 -7.00
C LEU A 45 -2.79 6.50 -7.73
N ASN A 46 -2.40 5.47 -8.49
CA ASN A 46 -1.15 5.43 -9.24
C ASN A 46 -1.06 6.50 -10.34
N VAL A 47 -2.19 7.03 -10.78
CA VAL A 47 -2.25 8.13 -11.77
C VAL A 47 -2.72 9.46 -11.16
N GLY A 48 -2.87 9.52 -9.84
CA GLY A 48 -3.33 10.73 -9.14
C GLY A 48 -4.83 11.02 -9.31
N ASP A 49 -5.62 10.01 -9.67
CA ASP A 49 -7.09 10.10 -9.75
C ASP A 49 -7.73 9.83 -8.39
N TRP A 50 -7.99 10.89 -7.65
CA TRP A 50 -8.57 10.82 -6.31
C TRP A 50 -10.08 10.52 -6.32
N SER A 51 -10.73 10.42 -7.47
CA SER A 51 -12.14 10.01 -7.57
C SER A 51 -12.38 8.59 -7.05
N GLY A 52 -11.32 7.76 -6.99
CA GLY A 52 -11.36 6.44 -6.38
C GLY A 52 -11.84 6.44 -4.92
N PHE A 53 -11.59 7.53 -4.18
CA PHE A 53 -12.08 7.63 -2.81
C PHE A 53 -13.61 7.70 -2.74
N ASP A 54 -14.27 8.39 -3.67
CA ASP A 54 -15.74 8.45 -3.74
C ASP A 54 -16.33 7.14 -4.29
N GLU A 55 -15.62 6.52 -5.21
CA GLU A 55 -16.07 5.30 -5.88
C GLU A 55 -16.02 4.08 -4.97
N PHE A 56 -14.93 3.91 -4.19
CA PHE A 56 -14.66 2.65 -3.48
C PHE A 56 -14.86 2.72 -1.96
N MET A 57 -14.98 3.92 -1.36
CA MET A 57 -15.06 4.08 0.09
C MET A 57 -16.37 4.70 0.55
N ASP A 58 -16.87 4.28 1.71
CA ASP A 58 -17.87 5.03 2.47
C ASP A 58 -17.15 6.01 3.40
N LYS A 59 -16.92 7.23 2.92
CA LYS A 59 -16.14 8.25 3.64
C LYS A 59 -16.72 8.59 5.02
N SER A 60 -18.03 8.45 5.18
CA SER A 60 -18.71 8.77 6.45
C SER A 60 -18.52 7.72 7.54
N LYS A 61 -18.17 6.49 7.13
CA LYS A 61 -17.95 5.35 8.03
C LYS A 61 -16.52 4.89 8.11
N MET A 62 -15.70 5.31 7.13
CA MET A 62 -14.33 4.80 6.98
C MET A 62 -13.49 5.16 8.20
N THR A 63 -12.88 4.14 8.77
CA THR A 63 -11.89 4.24 9.85
C THR A 63 -10.56 3.63 9.41
N TYR A 64 -9.48 4.13 9.97
CA TYR A 64 -8.13 3.66 9.69
C TYR A 64 -7.35 3.42 10.97
N ASP A 65 -6.66 2.29 11.04
CA ASP A 65 -5.76 1.95 12.12
C ASP A 65 -4.37 1.58 11.57
N ASN A 66 -3.35 2.22 12.12
CA ASN A 66 -1.95 1.92 11.83
C ASN A 66 -1.09 2.23 13.05
N PRO A 67 -0.40 1.24 13.65
CA PRO A 67 0.43 1.47 14.83
C PRO A 67 1.53 2.52 14.63
N ASN A 68 1.98 2.72 13.39
CA ASN A 68 3.02 3.70 13.05
C ASN A 68 2.45 5.10 12.76
N ARG A 69 1.12 5.22 12.61
CA ARG A 69 0.40 6.46 12.27
C ARG A 69 -0.91 6.56 13.05
N PRO A 70 -0.85 6.65 14.40
CA PRO A 70 -2.05 6.74 15.23
C PRO A 70 -2.81 8.07 15.07
N ASP A 71 -2.26 8.99 14.31
CA ASP A 71 -2.86 10.28 13.92
C ASP A 71 -3.82 10.19 12.75
N LEU A 72 -3.96 9.02 12.11
CA LEU A 72 -4.78 8.83 10.90
C LEU A 72 -6.00 7.93 11.18
N GLY A 73 -6.94 8.38 12.01
CA GLY A 73 -8.09 7.57 12.42
C GLY A 73 -9.33 7.66 11.52
N THR A 74 -9.54 8.78 10.85
CA THR A 74 -10.71 9.06 9.99
C THR A 74 -10.34 9.03 8.52
N PHE A 75 -11.35 9.03 7.64
CA PHE A 75 -11.13 9.15 6.19
C PHE A 75 -10.35 10.43 5.83
N GLU A 76 -10.74 11.57 6.40
CA GLU A 76 -10.14 12.87 6.11
C GLU A 76 -8.65 12.87 6.47
N GLU A 77 -8.29 12.32 7.61
CA GLU A 77 -6.91 12.21 8.06
C GLU A 77 -6.13 11.20 7.19
N TRP A 78 -6.67 10.00 7.00
CA TRP A 78 -6.03 8.94 6.22
C TRP A 78 -5.77 9.34 4.77
N SER A 79 -6.73 10.00 4.11
CA SER A 79 -6.64 10.36 2.69
C SER A 79 -5.48 11.31 2.38
N THR A 80 -5.00 12.05 3.38
CA THR A 80 -3.82 12.91 3.23
C THR A 80 -2.55 12.12 2.97
N SER A 81 -2.45 10.87 3.48
CA SER A 81 -1.25 10.04 3.38
C SER A 81 -0.96 9.59 1.93
N PRO A 82 -1.85 8.91 1.20
CA PRO A 82 -1.58 8.52 -0.18
C PRO A 82 -1.36 9.73 -1.11
N ILE A 83 -2.03 10.86 -0.86
CA ILE A 83 -1.82 12.10 -1.62
C ILE A 83 -0.40 12.65 -1.37
N ALA A 84 0.06 12.66 -0.12
CA ALA A 84 1.41 13.08 0.22
C ALA A 84 2.47 12.15 -0.39
N LEU A 85 2.29 10.83 -0.28
CA LEU A 85 3.20 9.84 -0.85
C LEU A 85 3.30 9.97 -2.38
N TYR A 86 2.19 10.18 -3.07
CA TYR A 86 2.16 10.41 -4.51
C TYR A 86 3.01 11.63 -4.93
N LYS A 87 2.92 12.73 -4.16
CA LYS A 87 3.68 13.96 -4.43
C LYS A 87 5.17 13.84 -4.06
N THR A 88 5.47 13.07 -3.03
CA THR A 88 6.82 12.97 -2.45
C THR A 88 7.69 11.95 -3.20
N PHE A 89 7.10 10.86 -3.69
CA PHE A 89 7.81 9.73 -4.29
C PHE A 89 7.41 9.44 -5.74
N PRO A 90 7.45 10.41 -6.68
CA PRO A 90 7.08 10.15 -8.06
C PRO A 90 8.12 9.24 -8.78
N PRO A 91 7.68 8.26 -9.62
CA PRO A 91 6.30 7.81 -9.73
C PRO A 91 5.91 6.99 -8.48
N SER A 92 4.78 7.32 -7.85
CA SER A 92 4.27 6.59 -6.69
C SER A 92 3.34 5.48 -7.16
N VAL A 93 3.77 4.24 -7.04
CA VAL A 93 3.03 3.08 -7.56
C VAL A 93 2.73 2.10 -6.44
N TYR A 94 1.45 1.83 -6.28
CA TYR A 94 0.92 0.81 -5.39
C TYR A 94 0.52 -0.41 -6.20
N ARG A 95 0.94 -1.60 -5.77
CA ARG A 95 0.52 -2.86 -6.36
C ARG A 95 0.20 -3.90 -5.30
N THR A 96 -0.84 -4.67 -5.53
CA THR A 96 -1.16 -5.85 -4.74
C THR A 96 -0.30 -7.01 -5.21
N LEU A 97 0.34 -7.70 -4.28
CA LEU A 97 1.18 -8.87 -4.54
C LEU A 97 0.43 -10.17 -4.26
N LYS A 98 -0.36 -10.20 -3.17
CA LYS A 98 -1.16 -11.35 -2.74
C LYS A 98 -2.40 -10.88 -2.01
N ALA A 99 -3.43 -11.72 -2.02
CA ALA A 99 -4.67 -11.48 -1.32
C ALA A 99 -5.20 -12.75 -0.64
N TRP A 100 -5.97 -12.58 0.42
CA TRP A 100 -6.69 -13.61 1.15
C TRP A 100 -8.05 -13.06 1.55
N GLY A 101 -9.06 -13.92 1.61
CA GLY A 101 -10.40 -13.55 2.04
C GLY A 101 -10.77 -14.14 3.40
N LYS A 102 -11.66 -13.47 4.12
CA LYS A 102 -12.27 -13.96 5.34
C LYS A 102 -13.77 -13.61 5.33
N GLY A 103 -14.59 -14.64 5.24
CA GLY A 103 -16.05 -14.44 5.10
C GLY A 103 -16.39 -13.67 3.81
N ASP A 104 -17.47 -12.90 3.86
CA ASP A 104 -18.02 -12.15 2.73
C ASP A 104 -17.81 -10.63 2.81
N ASP A 105 -17.10 -10.16 3.82
CA ASP A 105 -16.92 -8.73 4.10
C ASP A 105 -15.49 -8.30 4.44
N GLU A 106 -14.54 -9.25 4.50
CA GLU A 106 -13.14 -8.95 4.85
C GLU A 106 -12.15 -9.55 3.87
N ILE A 107 -11.11 -8.78 3.55
CA ILE A 107 -9.92 -9.26 2.81
C ILE A 107 -8.65 -8.83 3.53
N CYS A 108 -7.60 -9.60 3.31
CA CYS A 108 -6.23 -9.23 3.66
C CYS A 108 -5.41 -9.14 2.39
N VAL A 109 -4.52 -8.17 2.30
CA VAL A 109 -3.68 -7.96 1.12
C VAL A 109 -2.23 -7.68 1.54
N LEU A 110 -1.30 -8.27 0.82
CA LEU A 110 0.10 -7.88 0.84
C LEU A 110 0.34 -6.97 -0.37
N CYS A 111 0.81 -5.78 -0.10
CA CYS A 111 1.03 -4.76 -1.12
C CYS A 111 2.48 -4.26 -1.11
N HIS A 112 2.86 -3.66 -2.21
CA HIS A 112 4.15 -3.00 -2.42
C HIS A 112 3.91 -1.55 -2.86
N HIS A 113 4.61 -0.62 -2.25
CA HIS A 113 4.70 0.77 -2.70
C HIS A 113 6.10 1.02 -3.23
N HIS A 114 6.17 1.46 -4.48
CA HIS A 114 7.39 1.85 -5.16
C HIS A 114 7.35 3.34 -5.48
N GLY A 115 8.49 4.01 -5.36
CA GLY A 115 8.63 5.41 -5.72
C GLY A 115 10.06 5.90 -5.60
N LYS A 116 10.30 7.14 -5.98
CA LYS A 116 11.61 7.78 -5.85
C LYS A 116 11.49 9.08 -5.06
N HIS A 117 12.29 9.25 -4.02
CA HIS A 117 12.25 10.43 -3.15
C HIS A 117 12.81 11.67 -3.87
N THR A 118 12.01 12.24 -4.78
CA THR A 118 12.38 13.39 -5.60
C THR A 118 11.41 14.57 -5.51
N GLY A 119 10.27 14.38 -4.85
CA GLY A 119 9.24 15.39 -4.70
C GLY A 119 9.51 16.36 -3.55
N GLY A 120 8.81 16.20 -2.43
CA GLY A 120 8.97 17.04 -1.25
C GLY A 120 9.68 16.33 -0.10
N PRO A 121 9.92 17.01 1.03
CA PRO A 121 10.44 16.37 2.23
C PRO A 121 9.43 15.37 2.80
N TYR A 122 9.94 14.27 3.37
CA TYR A 122 9.16 13.24 4.02
C TYR A 122 9.73 12.92 5.40
N MET A 123 8.88 12.94 6.44
CA MET A 123 9.29 12.74 7.84
C MET A 123 10.50 13.61 8.26
N GLY A 124 10.59 14.83 7.76
CA GLY A 124 11.70 15.76 8.02
C GLY A 124 12.95 15.54 7.16
N VAL A 125 13.00 14.49 6.35
CA VAL A 125 14.11 14.20 5.43
C VAL A 125 13.89 14.91 4.11
N GLN A 126 14.89 15.68 3.65
CA GLN A 126 14.86 16.32 2.34
C GLN A 126 14.96 15.26 1.22
N PRO A 127 14.49 15.55 -0.01
CA PRO A 127 14.58 14.62 -1.12
C PRO A 127 16.00 14.06 -1.30
N THR A 128 16.15 12.74 -1.11
CA THR A 128 17.44 12.05 -1.22
C THR A 128 17.74 11.59 -2.64
N GLY A 129 16.70 11.47 -3.48
CA GLY A 129 16.81 10.84 -4.79
C GLY A 129 16.81 9.32 -4.74
N ASN A 130 16.73 8.73 -3.56
CA ASN A 130 16.73 7.28 -3.37
C ASN A 130 15.40 6.65 -3.78
N GLN A 131 15.47 5.39 -4.15
CA GLN A 131 14.30 4.56 -4.42
C GLN A 131 13.68 4.11 -3.11
N LEU A 132 12.37 4.16 -3.03
CA LEU A 132 11.56 3.61 -1.96
C LEU A 132 10.92 2.31 -2.46
N ASP A 133 11.10 1.23 -1.71
CA ASP A 133 10.47 -0.07 -1.95
C ASP A 133 9.93 -0.62 -0.62
N VAL A 134 8.66 -0.35 -0.32
CA VAL A 134 8.05 -0.67 0.97
C VAL A 134 6.96 -1.71 0.82
N LEU A 135 7.04 -2.78 1.59
CA LEU A 135 5.94 -3.71 1.76
C LEU A 135 5.01 -3.22 2.87
N TRP A 136 3.70 -3.38 2.63
CA TRP A 136 2.72 -3.27 3.70
C TRP A 136 1.67 -4.37 3.59
N PHE A 137 1.06 -4.65 4.71
CA PHE A 137 -0.04 -5.57 4.83
C PHE A 137 -1.26 -4.80 5.31
N SER A 138 -2.42 -5.01 4.67
CA SER A 138 -3.68 -4.41 5.11
C SER A 138 -4.74 -5.48 5.32
N TRP A 139 -5.50 -5.33 6.40
CA TRP A 139 -6.79 -5.95 6.60
C TRP A 139 -7.86 -4.91 6.32
N ILE A 140 -8.81 -5.26 5.44
CA ILE A 140 -9.78 -4.33 4.88
C ILE A 140 -11.16 -4.91 5.07
N LYS A 141 -12.08 -4.09 5.61
CA LYS A 141 -13.48 -4.46 5.81
C LYS A 141 -14.38 -3.69 4.86
N PHE A 142 -15.38 -4.39 4.35
CA PHE A 142 -16.41 -3.87 3.46
C PHE A 142 -17.78 -3.89 4.13
N GLU A 143 -18.61 -2.88 3.84
CA GLU A 143 -20.07 -2.91 4.00
C GLU A 143 -20.70 -2.74 2.61
N GLY A 144 -21.44 -3.77 2.16
CA GLY A 144 -21.84 -3.82 0.75
C GLY A 144 -20.63 -3.75 -0.16
N ASP A 145 -20.60 -2.78 -1.05
CA ASP A 145 -19.52 -2.62 -2.04
C ASP A 145 -18.53 -1.49 -1.67
N LYS A 146 -18.55 -1.03 -0.42
CA LYS A 146 -17.70 0.07 0.04
C LYS A 146 -16.75 -0.37 1.15
N ILE A 147 -15.53 0.15 1.07
CA ILE A 147 -14.53 0.03 2.14
C ILE A 147 -14.96 0.93 3.29
N VAL A 148 -15.03 0.36 4.50
CA VAL A 148 -15.40 1.07 5.74
C VAL A 148 -14.32 1.00 6.81
N HIS A 149 -13.33 0.12 6.66
CA HIS A 149 -12.22 0.04 7.60
C HIS A 149 -10.97 -0.48 6.92
N ILE A 150 -9.83 0.10 7.26
CA ILE A 150 -8.50 -0.37 6.86
C ILE A 150 -7.61 -0.41 8.10
N TYR A 151 -7.06 -1.57 8.42
CA TYR A 151 -5.94 -1.71 9.33
C TYR A 151 -4.67 -2.01 8.53
N SER A 152 -3.59 -1.25 8.73
CA SER A 152 -2.35 -1.44 7.96
C SER A 152 -1.13 -1.54 8.85
N ILE A 153 -0.18 -2.38 8.44
CA ILE A 153 1.18 -2.44 8.99
C ILE A 153 2.16 -2.30 7.83
N SER A 154 3.09 -1.35 7.94
CA SER A 154 4.11 -1.09 6.92
C SER A 154 5.49 -1.47 7.42
N ASP A 155 6.38 -1.89 6.53
CA ASP A 155 7.80 -2.08 6.81
C ASP A 155 8.51 -0.72 6.89
N VAL A 156 8.28 -0.03 8.01
CA VAL A 156 8.85 1.31 8.26
C VAL A 156 10.37 1.24 8.37
N LEU A 157 10.93 0.14 8.87
CA LEU A 157 12.38 -0.01 9.00
C LEU A 157 13.08 0.02 7.63
N SER A 158 12.58 -0.76 6.67
CA SER A 158 13.10 -0.73 5.28
C SER A 158 12.97 0.66 4.68
N MET A 159 11.85 1.34 4.90
CA MET A 159 11.64 2.72 4.43
C MET A 159 12.68 3.69 5.00
N LEU A 160 12.99 3.63 6.30
CA LEU A 160 13.98 4.50 6.93
C LEU A 160 15.40 4.21 6.43
N ILE A 161 15.71 2.96 6.10
CA ILE A 161 16.99 2.57 5.49
C ILE A 161 17.06 3.11 4.04
N ASP A 162 16.02 2.95 3.25
CA ASP A 162 15.95 3.46 1.86
C ASP A 162 16.10 4.99 1.82
N LEU A 163 15.57 5.69 2.82
CA LEU A 163 15.70 7.14 2.97
C LEU A 163 17.03 7.60 3.60
N GLU A 164 17.93 6.66 3.93
CA GLU A 164 19.22 6.93 4.62
C GLU A 164 19.06 7.62 6.00
N VAL A 165 17.92 7.44 6.65
CA VAL A 165 17.69 7.91 8.03
C VAL A 165 18.31 6.95 9.04
N MET A 166 18.41 5.68 8.66
CA MET A 166 19.01 4.62 9.48
C MET A 166 19.97 3.78 8.64
N GLU A 167 21.03 3.31 9.27
CA GLU A 167 21.89 2.29 8.66
C GLU A 167 21.22 0.92 8.71
N ALA A 168 21.48 0.11 7.65
CA ALA A 168 21.04 -1.27 7.64
C ALA A 168 21.65 -2.04 8.82
N LEU A 169 20.81 -2.79 9.55
CA LEU A 169 21.27 -3.62 10.66
C LEU A 169 22.27 -4.66 10.14
N GLN A 170 23.44 -4.69 10.76
CA GLN A 170 24.44 -5.72 10.46
C GLN A 170 24.03 -7.01 11.18
N PRO A 171 24.12 -8.17 10.50
CA PRO A 171 23.90 -9.44 11.17
C PRO A 171 24.94 -9.60 12.29
N VAL A 172 24.46 -9.81 13.52
CA VAL A 172 25.32 -10.21 14.62
C VAL A 172 25.54 -11.71 14.51
N ASP A 173 26.81 -12.14 14.44
CA ASP A 173 27.15 -13.57 14.52
C ASP A 173 26.91 -14.01 15.99
N PRO A 174 25.86 -14.82 16.28
CA PRO A 174 25.56 -15.22 17.65
C PRO A 174 26.59 -16.18 18.25
N TYR A 175 27.60 -16.64 17.45
CA TYR A 175 28.64 -17.58 17.85
C TYR A 175 30.02 -16.91 17.94
N LYS A 176 30.10 -15.61 17.80
CA LYS A 176 31.25 -14.77 18.12
C LYS A 176 30.93 -13.94 19.34
#